data_b158d449950b68a319e895228d730660
#
_entry.id   b158d449950b68a319e895228d730660
#
_cell.length_a   1.000
_cell.length_b   1.000
_cell.length_c   1.000
_cell.angle_alpha   90.00
_cell.angle_beta   90.00
_cell.angle_gamma   90.00
#
_symmetry.space_group_name_H-M   'P 1'
#
loop_
_entity.id
_entity.type
_entity.pdbx_description
1 polymer ?
#
loop_
_entity_poly.entity_id
_entity_poly.type
_entity_poly.pdbx_seq_one_letter_code
_entity_poly.pdbx_strand_id
1 'polypeptide(L)'
;MRKIVLTAVLAALPATAMAEGLEDLVEARRGYYKLLGANMGELVAMVKGEAEYDGATAQTHAANLVTLTNYNLGHLYAPGTSKADLPGETRALPEIWDDMAGVQEKGMAFVEAVNELNEVAGLDKAELAAGVQKLGGTCKGCHDDYRAKDF
;
A
#
# COMPACT_ATOMS: atom_id res chain seq x y z
N MET A 1 44.84 13.45 46.91
CA MET A 1 44.63 13.02 45.51
C MET A 1 43.28 12.29 45.46
N ARG A 2 42.24 12.95 44.98
CA ARG A 2 40.85 12.46 45.01
C ARG A 2 40.54 11.81 43.64
N LYS A 3 40.42 10.49 43.58
CA LYS A 3 40.11 9.74 42.34
C LYS A 3 38.63 9.91 42.04
N ILE A 4 38.31 10.63 40.97
CA ILE A 4 36.93 10.73 40.43
C ILE A 4 36.69 9.47 39.57
N VAL A 5 35.79 8.60 40.03
CA VAL A 5 35.30 7.48 39.25
C VAL A 5 34.11 7.99 38.42
N LEU A 6 34.31 8.15 37.10
CA LEU A 6 33.22 8.42 36.16
C LEU A 6 32.46 7.09 35.93
N THR A 7 31.27 6.98 36.49
CA THR A 7 30.37 5.91 36.18
C THR A 7 29.59 6.28 34.89
N ALA A 8 29.93 5.64 33.79
CA ALA A 8 29.16 5.76 32.53
C ALA A 8 27.82 5.02 32.70
N VAL A 9 26.73 5.75 32.81
CA VAL A 9 25.38 5.19 32.73
C VAL A 9 25.06 4.98 31.27
N LEU A 10 25.14 3.72 30.80
CA LEU A 10 24.60 3.31 29.51
C LEU A 10 23.07 3.35 29.61
N ALA A 11 22.43 4.34 29.03
CA ALA A 11 20.98 4.39 28.90
C ALA A 11 20.57 3.35 27.84
N ALA A 12 20.12 2.18 28.26
CA ALA A 12 19.46 1.22 27.40
C ALA A 12 18.10 1.83 26.99
N LEU A 13 17.95 2.22 25.70
CA LEU A 13 16.66 2.59 25.15
C LEU A 13 15.76 1.34 25.22
N PRO A 14 14.52 1.44 25.72
CA PRO A 14 13.64 0.30 25.83
C PRO A 14 13.30 -0.24 24.44
N ALA A 15 13.49 -1.53 24.20
CA ALA A 15 13.13 -2.22 22.95
C ALA A 15 11.65 -2.05 22.58
N THR A 16 10.79 -1.76 23.55
CA THR A 16 9.36 -1.47 23.37
C THR A 16 9.09 -0.24 22.51
N ALA A 17 9.84 0.84 22.66
CA ALA A 17 9.64 2.07 21.86
C ALA A 17 9.98 1.90 20.37
N MET A 18 10.87 0.95 20.03
CA MET A 18 11.16 0.63 18.63
C MET A 18 10.07 -0.27 18.00
N ALA A 19 9.48 -1.18 18.75
CA ALA A 19 8.40 -2.04 18.28
C ALA A 19 7.13 -1.22 17.99
N GLU A 20 6.73 -0.32 18.89
CA GLU A 20 5.60 0.61 18.69
C GLU A 20 5.76 1.43 17.39
N GLY A 21 6.96 1.94 17.10
CA GLY A 21 7.21 2.68 15.86
C GLY A 21 7.09 1.84 14.58
N LEU A 22 7.39 0.53 14.64
CA LEU A 22 7.23 -0.37 13.49
C LEU A 22 5.75 -0.75 13.27
N GLU A 23 4.98 -0.92 14.33
CA GLU A 23 3.53 -1.16 14.26
C GLU A 23 2.80 0.04 13.66
N ASP A 24 3.15 1.28 14.05
CA ASP A 24 2.62 2.51 13.46
C ASP A 24 2.88 2.60 11.95
N LEU A 25 4.08 2.21 11.49
CA LEU A 25 4.40 2.16 10.06
C LEU A 25 3.53 1.13 9.31
N VAL A 26 3.29 -0.04 9.93
CA VAL A 26 2.40 -1.07 9.37
C VAL A 26 0.96 -0.55 9.31
N GLU A 27 0.48 0.12 10.35
CA GLU A 27 -0.86 0.71 10.38
C GLU A 27 -1.01 1.77 9.28
N ALA A 28 -0.05 2.68 9.14
CA ALA A 28 -0.03 3.70 8.09
C ALA A 28 -0.03 3.07 6.69
N ARG A 29 0.78 2.02 6.46
CA ARG A 29 0.79 1.24 5.21
C ARG A 29 -0.57 0.62 4.92
N ARG A 30 -1.19 -0.02 5.92
CA ARG A 30 -2.54 -0.60 5.80
C ARG A 30 -3.59 0.47 5.51
N GLY A 31 -3.48 1.63 6.15
CA GLY A 31 -4.32 2.80 5.91
C GLY A 31 -4.26 3.27 4.45
N TYR A 32 -3.07 3.38 3.90
CA TYR A 32 -2.86 3.71 2.49
C TYR A 32 -3.58 2.72 1.54
N TYR A 33 -3.40 1.41 1.75
CA TYR A 33 -4.08 0.41 0.92
C TYR A 33 -5.60 0.36 1.13
N LYS A 34 -6.10 0.75 2.30
CA LYS A 34 -7.55 0.95 2.53
C LYS A 34 -8.10 2.10 1.69
N LEU A 35 -7.36 3.21 1.56
CA LEU A 35 -7.76 4.34 0.70
C LEU A 35 -7.80 3.94 -0.78
N LEU A 36 -6.81 3.20 -1.27
CA LEU A 36 -6.83 2.62 -2.62
C LEU A 36 -8.06 1.72 -2.80
N GLY A 37 -8.29 0.82 -1.86
CA GLY A 37 -9.42 -0.12 -1.90
C GLY A 37 -10.78 0.56 -1.87
N ALA A 38 -10.94 1.65 -1.11
CA ALA A 38 -12.17 2.42 -1.05
C ALA A 38 -12.51 3.05 -2.41
N ASN A 39 -11.54 3.74 -3.05
CA ASN A 39 -11.77 4.33 -4.38
C ASN A 39 -12.01 3.25 -5.45
N MET A 40 -11.24 2.16 -5.43
CA MET A 40 -11.42 1.05 -6.36
C MET A 40 -12.77 0.35 -6.18
N GLY A 41 -13.27 0.26 -4.93
CA GLY A 41 -14.55 -0.35 -4.61
C GLY A 41 -15.73 0.36 -5.28
N GLU A 42 -15.75 1.69 -5.27
CA GLU A 42 -16.79 2.49 -5.95
C GLU A 42 -16.77 2.27 -7.47
N LEU A 43 -15.59 2.27 -8.08
CA LEU A 43 -15.44 2.02 -9.52
C LEU A 43 -15.91 0.59 -9.89
N VAL A 44 -15.56 -0.39 -9.06
CA VAL A 44 -16.01 -1.79 -9.24
C VAL A 44 -17.53 -1.91 -9.09
N ALA A 45 -18.14 -1.21 -8.12
CA ALA A 45 -19.60 -1.21 -7.93
C ALA A 45 -20.33 -0.68 -9.18
N MET A 46 -19.83 0.40 -9.81
CA MET A 46 -20.38 0.92 -11.07
C MET A 46 -20.23 -0.09 -12.21
N VAL A 47 -19.07 -0.74 -12.35
CA VAL A 47 -18.83 -1.74 -13.39
C VAL A 47 -19.77 -2.93 -13.24
N LYS A 48 -19.97 -3.44 -12.03
CA LYS A 48 -20.87 -4.56 -11.74
C LYS A 48 -22.36 -4.19 -11.82
N GLY A 49 -22.70 -2.89 -11.82
CA GLY A 49 -24.09 -2.44 -11.78
C GLY A 49 -24.70 -2.48 -10.38
N GLU A 50 -23.87 -2.57 -9.33
CA GLU A 50 -24.26 -2.44 -7.92
C GLU A 50 -24.48 -0.96 -7.55
N ALA A 51 -23.88 -0.05 -8.34
CA ALA A 51 -24.14 1.38 -8.36
C ALA A 51 -24.37 1.84 -9.81
N GLU A 52 -25.13 2.93 -10.00
CA GLU A 52 -25.31 3.55 -11.31
C GLU A 52 -23.98 4.17 -11.78
N TYR A 53 -23.67 4.04 -13.08
CA TYR A 53 -22.50 4.70 -13.64
C TYR A 53 -22.73 6.19 -13.73
N ASP A 54 -21.87 6.95 -13.08
CA ASP A 54 -21.77 8.40 -13.21
C ASP A 54 -20.33 8.77 -13.57
N GLY A 55 -20.12 9.33 -14.77
CA GLY A 55 -18.78 9.62 -15.29
C GLY A 55 -18.00 10.62 -14.43
N ALA A 56 -18.66 11.62 -13.83
CA ALA A 56 -17.99 12.61 -12.98
C ALA A 56 -17.52 11.98 -11.66
N THR A 57 -18.33 11.13 -11.06
CA THR A 57 -17.99 10.38 -9.86
C THR A 57 -16.87 9.37 -10.15
N ALA A 58 -16.96 8.63 -11.26
CA ALA A 58 -15.92 7.69 -11.68
C ALA A 58 -14.56 8.40 -11.89
N GLN A 59 -14.58 9.55 -12.58
CA GLN A 59 -13.38 10.37 -12.77
C GLN A 59 -12.80 10.87 -11.45
N THR A 60 -13.64 11.23 -10.48
CA THR A 60 -13.19 11.66 -9.16
C THR A 60 -12.44 10.53 -8.42
N HIS A 61 -12.97 9.31 -8.43
CA HIS A 61 -12.31 8.16 -7.79
C HIS A 61 -11.00 7.79 -8.50
N ALA A 62 -10.97 7.85 -9.84
CA ALA A 62 -9.74 7.61 -10.61
C ALA A 62 -8.66 8.68 -10.30
N ALA A 63 -9.03 9.96 -10.23
CA ALA A 63 -8.11 11.04 -9.85
C ALA A 63 -7.59 10.89 -8.41
N ASN A 64 -8.41 10.40 -7.49
CA ASN A 64 -7.96 10.07 -6.14
C ASN A 64 -6.89 8.96 -6.15
N LEU A 65 -7.06 7.93 -6.98
CA LEU A 65 -6.04 6.88 -7.15
C LEU A 65 -4.73 7.48 -7.69
N VAL A 66 -4.78 8.36 -8.69
CA VAL A 66 -3.58 9.10 -9.19
C VAL A 66 -2.91 9.88 -8.05
N THR A 67 -3.69 10.58 -7.22
CA THR A 67 -3.16 11.33 -6.09
C THR A 67 -2.41 10.41 -5.11
N LEU A 68 -2.97 9.23 -4.82
CA LEU A 68 -2.35 8.25 -3.95
C LEU A 68 -1.06 7.69 -4.55
N THR A 69 -0.94 7.52 -5.87
CA THR A 69 0.31 7.04 -6.50
C THR A 69 1.48 8.02 -6.36
N ASN A 70 1.22 9.29 -6.09
CA ASN A 70 2.26 10.30 -5.87
C ASN A 70 2.86 10.24 -4.44
N TYR A 71 2.28 9.45 -3.55
CA TYR A 71 2.81 9.29 -2.20
C TYR A 71 4.02 8.34 -2.19
N ASN A 72 5.14 8.76 -1.61
CA ASN A 72 6.32 7.91 -1.48
C ASN A 72 6.13 6.87 -0.36
N LEU A 73 5.86 5.63 -0.75
CA LEU A 73 5.62 4.52 0.17
C LEU A 73 6.88 3.93 0.80
N GLY A 74 8.07 4.25 0.28
CA GLY A 74 9.31 3.56 0.66
C GLY A 74 9.55 3.51 2.17
N HIS A 75 9.27 4.60 2.88
CA HIS A 75 9.45 4.66 4.33
C HIS A 75 8.48 3.77 5.14
N LEU A 76 7.35 3.38 4.56
CA LEU A 76 6.37 2.47 5.20
C LEU A 76 6.77 0.99 5.08
N TYR A 77 7.84 0.69 4.33
CA TYR A 77 8.41 -0.65 4.17
C TYR A 77 9.75 -0.76 4.88
N ALA A 78 9.84 -0.23 6.11
CA ALA A 78 11.03 -0.39 6.94
C ALA A 78 11.32 -1.88 7.21
N PRO A 79 12.60 -2.29 7.29
CA PRO A 79 12.97 -3.64 7.75
C PRO A 79 12.34 -3.94 9.12
N GLY A 80 11.91 -5.18 9.34
CA GLY A 80 11.23 -5.58 10.57
C GLY A 80 9.71 -5.35 10.55
N THR A 81 9.12 -5.07 9.38
CA THR A 81 7.66 -4.86 9.23
C THR A 81 7.00 -5.91 8.32
N SER A 82 7.59 -7.09 8.20
CA SER A 82 6.99 -8.22 7.50
C SER A 82 6.00 -9.00 8.38
N LYS A 83 5.24 -9.93 7.79
CA LYS A 83 4.39 -10.88 8.52
C LYS A 83 5.21 -11.76 9.48
N ALA A 84 6.46 -12.06 9.15
CA ALA A 84 7.33 -12.85 10.00
C ALA A 84 7.79 -12.07 11.24
N ASP A 85 7.99 -10.76 11.11
CA ASP A 85 8.41 -9.88 12.20
C ASP A 85 7.24 -9.47 13.12
N LEU A 86 6.07 -9.17 12.53
CA LEU A 86 4.87 -8.68 13.21
C LEU A 86 3.65 -9.56 12.85
N PRO A 87 3.60 -10.80 13.35
CA PRO A 87 2.51 -11.74 13.05
C PRO A 87 1.18 -11.21 13.61
N GLY A 88 0.13 -11.27 12.77
CA GLY A 88 -1.19 -10.72 13.10
C GLY A 88 -1.38 -9.26 12.68
N GLU A 89 -0.31 -8.48 12.55
CA GLU A 89 -0.39 -7.06 12.23
C GLU A 89 -0.35 -6.79 10.73
N THR A 90 0.31 -7.64 9.95
CA THR A 90 0.48 -7.45 8.51
C THR A 90 0.42 -8.76 7.74
N ARG A 91 0.10 -8.65 6.46
CA ARG A 91 0.19 -9.75 5.49
C ARG A 91 1.35 -9.57 4.50
N ALA A 92 2.21 -8.56 4.70
CA ALA A 92 3.37 -8.33 3.86
C ALA A 92 4.38 -9.48 4.06
N LEU A 93 4.68 -10.21 2.98
CA LEU A 93 5.61 -11.32 3.02
C LEU A 93 7.07 -10.83 3.07
N PRO A 94 8.00 -11.57 3.72
CA PRO A 94 9.43 -11.22 3.76
C PRO A 94 10.06 -11.02 2.37
N GLU A 95 9.53 -11.71 1.36
CA GLU A 95 9.96 -11.64 -0.04
C GLU A 95 9.94 -10.21 -0.61
N ILE A 96 9.16 -9.29 -0.03
CA ILE A 96 9.17 -7.87 -0.40
C ILE A 96 10.57 -7.27 -0.22
N TRP A 97 11.26 -7.62 0.86
CA TRP A 97 12.60 -7.09 1.19
C TRP A 97 13.71 -7.84 0.48
N ASP A 98 13.46 -9.09 0.08
CA ASP A 98 14.40 -9.93 -0.66
C ASP A 98 14.39 -9.63 -2.17
N ASP A 99 13.24 -9.19 -2.72
CA ASP A 99 13.05 -8.89 -4.15
C ASP A 99 12.48 -7.47 -4.38
N MET A 100 13.19 -6.48 -3.91
CA MET A 100 12.79 -5.07 -4.08
C MET A 100 12.67 -4.65 -5.54
N ALA A 101 13.44 -5.26 -6.45
CA ALA A 101 13.36 -4.98 -7.88
C ALA A 101 12.01 -5.45 -8.47
N GLY A 102 11.57 -6.66 -8.13
CA GLY A 102 10.25 -7.17 -8.53
C GLY A 102 9.10 -6.36 -7.93
N VAL A 103 9.22 -5.93 -6.67
CA VAL A 103 8.24 -5.03 -6.04
C VAL A 103 8.13 -3.70 -6.78
N GLN A 104 9.27 -3.10 -7.19
CA GLN A 104 9.28 -1.86 -7.97
C GLN A 104 8.64 -2.04 -9.35
N GLU A 105 8.93 -3.15 -10.04
CA GLU A 105 8.31 -3.46 -11.33
C GLU A 105 6.78 -3.55 -11.22
N LYS A 106 6.26 -4.29 -10.21
CA LYS A 106 4.82 -4.36 -9.93
C LYS A 106 4.24 -2.98 -9.59
N GLY A 107 4.98 -2.18 -8.83
CA GLY A 107 4.60 -0.80 -8.49
C GLY A 107 4.48 0.10 -9.71
N MET A 108 5.43 0.04 -10.63
CA MET A 108 5.38 0.80 -11.89
C MET A 108 4.19 0.39 -12.76
N ALA A 109 3.93 -0.91 -12.92
CA ALA A 109 2.78 -1.41 -13.65
C ALA A 109 1.45 -0.96 -13.04
N PHE A 110 1.37 -0.90 -11.70
CA PHE A 110 0.21 -0.35 -11.00
C PHE A 110 0.02 1.14 -11.31
N VAL A 111 1.07 1.96 -11.24
CA VAL A 111 1.01 3.40 -11.53
C VAL A 111 0.56 3.66 -12.98
N GLU A 112 1.10 2.89 -13.94
CA GLU A 112 0.69 2.97 -15.35
C GLU A 112 -0.81 2.67 -15.50
N ALA A 113 -1.29 1.57 -14.91
CA ALA A 113 -2.71 1.19 -14.99
C ALA A 113 -3.64 2.21 -14.31
N VAL A 114 -3.20 2.87 -13.23
CA VAL A 114 -3.95 3.97 -12.60
C VAL A 114 -4.07 5.17 -13.52
N ASN A 115 -2.97 5.57 -14.19
CA ASN A 115 -3.00 6.70 -15.12
C ASN A 115 -3.92 6.42 -16.32
N GLU A 116 -3.83 5.23 -16.92
CA GLU A 116 -4.72 4.83 -18.02
C GLU A 116 -6.19 4.80 -17.58
N LEU A 117 -6.49 4.26 -16.40
CA LEU A 117 -7.85 4.29 -15.86
C LEU A 117 -8.34 5.73 -15.70
N ASN A 118 -7.49 6.64 -15.23
CA ASN A 118 -7.85 8.05 -15.06
C ASN A 118 -8.16 8.75 -16.39
N GLU A 119 -7.56 8.32 -17.50
CA GLU A 119 -7.86 8.87 -18.83
C GLU A 119 -9.25 8.46 -19.34
N VAL A 120 -9.78 7.31 -18.89
CA VAL A 120 -10.99 6.73 -19.48
C VAL A 120 -12.17 6.65 -18.51
N ALA A 121 -11.96 6.80 -17.21
CA ALA A 121 -12.99 6.54 -16.18
C ALA A 121 -14.27 7.36 -16.35
N GLY A 122 -14.16 8.58 -16.88
CA GLY A 122 -15.29 9.49 -17.09
C GLY A 122 -15.95 9.38 -18.47
N LEU A 123 -15.42 8.57 -19.40
CA LEU A 123 -15.91 8.53 -20.79
C LEU A 123 -17.22 7.75 -20.90
N ASP A 124 -17.17 6.46 -20.54
CA ASP A 124 -18.35 5.59 -20.47
C ASP A 124 -18.08 4.35 -19.60
N LYS A 125 -19.13 3.57 -19.34
CA LYS A 125 -19.07 2.37 -18.49
C LYS A 125 -18.18 1.26 -19.07
N ALA A 126 -18.08 1.12 -20.39
CA ALA A 126 -17.30 0.06 -21.03
C ALA A 126 -15.80 0.35 -20.90
N GLU A 127 -15.41 1.59 -21.11
CA GLU A 127 -14.05 2.07 -20.92
C GLU A 127 -13.63 2.00 -19.44
N LEU A 128 -14.53 2.41 -18.52
CA LEU A 128 -14.32 2.20 -17.09
C LEU A 128 -14.08 0.74 -16.75
N ALA A 129 -14.87 -0.18 -17.31
CA ALA A 129 -14.75 -1.62 -17.03
C ALA A 129 -13.40 -2.17 -17.50
N ALA A 130 -12.92 -1.76 -18.68
CA ALA A 130 -11.62 -2.15 -19.20
C ALA A 130 -10.47 -1.66 -18.29
N GLY A 131 -10.49 -0.39 -17.89
CA GLY A 131 -9.50 0.20 -16.98
C GLY A 131 -9.50 -0.47 -15.60
N VAL A 132 -10.67 -0.70 -15.01
CA VAL A 132 -10.84 -1.40 -13.72
C VAL A 132 -10.29 -2.83 -13.80
N GLN A 133 -10.55 -3.55 -14.89
CA GLN A 133 -10.03 -4.91 -15.09
C GLN A 133 -8.49 -4.91 -15.17
N LYS A 134 -7.90 -3.99 -15.95
CA LYS A 134 -6.44 -3.86 -16.06
C LYS A 134 -5.81 -3.57 -14.71
N LEU A 135 -6.31 -2.56 -14.00
CA LEU A 135 -5.80 -2.17 -12.67
C LEU A 135 -5.95 -3.30 -11.66
N GLY A 136 -7.08 -4.01 -11.65
CA GLY A 136 -7.29 -5.18 -10.81
C GLY A 136 -6.28 -6.30 -11.05
N GLY A 137 -5.85 -6.47 -12.31
CA GLY A 137 -4.80 -7.41 -12.71
C GLY A 137 -3.44 -7.08 -12.07
N THR A 138 -3.05 -5.79 -12.04
CA THR A 138 -1.79 -5.36 -11.39
C THR A 138 -1.84 -5.57 -9.88
N CYS A 139 -2.97 -5.25 -9.25
CA CYS A 139 -3.16 -5.52 -7.82
C CYS A 139 -3.01 -7.01 -7.50
N LYS A 140 -3.65 -7.88 -8.28
CA LYS A 140 -3.56 -9.33 -8.11
C LYS A 140 -2.13 -9.83 -8.29
N GLY A 141 -1.43 -9.40 -9.33
CA GLY A 141 -0.07 -9.84 -9.63
C GLY A 141 0.94 -9.50 -8.52
N CYS A 142 0.80 -8.35 -7.86
CA CYS A 142 1.61 -8.01 -6.68
C CYS A 142 1.20 -8.84 -5.45
N HIS A 143 -0.11 -8.99 -5.22
CA HIS A 143 -0.63 -9.72 -4.07
C HIS A 143 -0.31 -11.23 -4.12
N ASP A 144 -0.25 -11.83 -5.30
CA ASP A 144 0.08 -13.25 -5.44
C ASP A 144 1.51 -13.55 -4.97
N ASP A 145 2.46 -12.61 -5.22
CA ASP A 145 3.88 -12.81 -4.95
C ASP A 145 4.30 -12.31 -3.55
N TYR A 146 3.66 -11.22 -3.06
CA TYR A 146 4.16 -10.46 -1.91
C TYR A 146 3.17 -10.32 -0.75
N ARG A 147 1.98 -10.94 -0.81
CA ARG A 147 0.96 -10.81 0.22
C ARG A 147 0.41 -12.16 0.66
N ALA A 148 0.51 -12.47 1.95
CA ALA A 148 -0.13 -13.65 2.53
C ALA A 148 -1.67 -13.59 2.39
N LYS A 149 -2.31 -14.76 2.29
CA LYS A 149 -3.77 -14.88 2.20
C LYS A 149 -4.46 -14.53 3.51
N ASP A 150 -3.82 -14.86 4.61
CA ASP A 150 -4.26 -14.67 5.99
C ASP A 150 -3.27 -13.77 6.77
N PHE A 151 -3.68 -13.31 7.95
CA PHE A 151 -2.83 -12.59 8.90
C PHE A 151 -1.95 -13.55 9.69
#